data_3a9bbb56e486278979d3be9080c3fcf2
#
_entry.id   3a9bbb56e486278979d3be9080c3fcf2
#
_cell.length_a   1.000
_cell.length_b   1.000
_cell.length_c   1.000
_cell.angle_alpha   90.00
_cell.angle_beta   90.00
_cell.angle_gamma   90.00
#
_symmetry.space_group_name_H-M   'P 1'
#
loop_
_entity.id
_entity.type
_entity.pdbx_description
1 polymer ?
#
loop_
_entity_poly.entity_id
_entity_poly.type
_entity_poly.pdbx_seq_one_letter_code
_entity_poly.pdbx_strand_id
1 'polypeptide(L)'
;MPFVEAADGTRIAYDLSGRRDGEPLLMVHGLGADARGWALQKRALGARYRLVMVDNRGVGRSGRPEGPYDLEVMAADAVAALDHAGYGSAHVVGASMGGIISQVIGVRHPDRVRSLTLACTACRHFSWRRELLAEWADQAQAFGMREFVRRNLKWMVGPRSLRRTWPAMAILGPLAFNVPVASFVSQIQAILAIEDSLRTELAEVAAPTLVLCGSQDVLTTQGDSEEIASLIPGAELAVVRGGAHLFMVEHAGSFNRTVGDFLERTTAPGARIALPASV
;
A
#
# COMPACT_ATOMS: atom_id res chain seq x y z
N MET A 1 -10.56 1.24 -19.43
CA MET A 1 -10.28 1.16 -17.99
C MET A 1 -11.21 2.15 -17.32
N PRO A 2 -11.89 1.73 -16.26
CA PRO A 2 -12.87 2.58 -15.58
C PRO A 2 -12.20 3.69 -14.76
N PHE A 3 -12.96 4.70 -14.48
CA PHE A 3 -12.67 5.78 -13.53
C PHE A 3 -13.95 6.20 -12.84
N VAL A 4 -13.82 6.73 -11.63
CA VAL A 4 -14.88 7.38 -10.87
C VAL A 4 -14.50 8.83 -10.63
N GLU A 5 -15.47 9.69 -10.48
CA GLU A 5 -15.30 11.07 -10.04
C GLU A 5 -15.39 11.12 -8.51
N ALA A 6 -14.32 11.57 -7.86
CA ALA A 6 -14.27 11.79 -6.42
C ALA A 6 -15.14 12.99 -6.02
N ALA A 7 -15.39 13.16 -4.73
CA ALA A 7 -16.26 14.22 -4.21
C ALA A 7 -15.80 15.64 -4.59
N ASP A 8 -14.51 15.84 -4.83
CA ASP A 8 -13.92 17.11 -5.28
C ASP A 8 -13.80 17.24 -6.80
N GLY A 9 -14.44 16.32 -7.58
CA GLY A 9 -14.36 16.29 -9.04
C GLY A 9 -13.10 15.65 -9.60
N THR A 10 -12.17 15.17 -8.76
CA THR A 10 -10.97 14.50 -9.24
C THR A 10 -11.33 13.14 -9.84
N ARG A 11 -10.82 12.86 -11.04
CA ARG A 11 -11.00 11.55 -11.67
C ARG A 11 -10.04 10.53 -11.03
N ILE A 12 -10.58 9.47 -10.50
CA ILE A 12 -9.82 8.36 -9.91
C ILE A 12 -9.94 7.14 -10.83
N ALA A 13 -8.82 6.76 -11.43
CA ALA A 13 -8.74 5.60 -12.29
C ALA A 13 -8.44 4.34 -11.48
N TYR A 14 -8.95 3.20 -11.95
CA TYR A 14 -8.60 1.91 -11.37
C TYR A 14 -8.53 0.84 -12.47
N ASP A 15 -7.80 -0.23 -12.20
CA ASP A 15 -7.77 -1.42 -13.04
C ASP A 15 -8.67 -2.50 -12.43
N LEU A 16 -9.53 -3.08 -13.24
CA LEU A 16 -10.43 -4.14 -12.83
C LEU A 16 -10.03 -5.43 -13.53
N SER A 17 -9.53 -6.40 -12.78
CA SER A 17 -9.03 -7.64 -13.36
C SER A 17 -9.26 -8.86 -12.44
N GLY A 18 -8.72 -10.00 -12.84
CA GLY A 18 -8.88 -11.24 -12.10
C GLY A 18 -10.22 -11.94 -12.37
N ARG A 19 -10.56 -12.86 -11.48
CA ARG A 19 -11.73 -13.72 -11.58
C ARG A 19 -13.02 -12.90 -11.46
N ARG A 20 -13.93 -13.02 -12.45
CA ARG A 20 -15.15 -12.19 -12.51
C ARG A 20 -16.11 -12.44 -11.36
N ASP A 21 -16.23 -13.69 -10.94
CA ASP A 21 -17.06 -14.19 -9.83
C ASP A 21 -16.25 -14.36 -8.52
N GLY A 22 -15.01 -13.87 -8.50
CA GLY A 22 -14.17 -13.88 -7.30
C GLY A 22 -14.58 -12.79 -6.32
N GLU A 23 -14.25 -12.99 -5.04
CA GLU A 23 -14.45 -11.97 -4.03
C GLU A 23 -13.61 -10.70 -4.33
N PRO A 24 -14.15 -9.51 -4.04
CA PRO A 24 -13.46 -8.26 -4.32
C PRO A 24 -12.23 -8.08 -3.43
N LEU A 25 -11.13 -7.70 -4.06
CA LEU A 25 -9.86 -7.37 -3.44
C LEU A 25 -9.43 -5.97 -3.88
N LEU A 26 -9.56 -4.99 -2.99
CA LEU A 26 -9.10 -3.62 -3.19
C LEU A 26 -7.61 -3.54 -2.91
N MET A 27 -6.84 -3.00 -3.87
CA MET A 27 -5.39 -2.92 -3.77
C MET A 27 -4.92 -1.47 -3.92
N VAL A 28 -4.26 -0.94 -2.88
CA VAL A 28 -3.79 0.45 -2.81
C VAL A 28 -2.26 0.47 -2.72
N HIS A 29 -1.61 1.08 -3.70
CA HIS A 29 -0.16 1.11 -3.78
C HIS A 29 0.45 2.31 -3.03
N GLY A 30 1.77 2.26 -2.82
CA GLY A 30 2.54 3.27 -2.11
C GLY A 30 2.84 4.53 -2.91
N LEU A 31 3.66 5.39 -2.31
CA LEU A 31 4.10 6.69 -2.83
C LEU A 31 4.63 6.60 -4.27
N GLY A 32 4.06 7.40 -5.15
CA GLY A 32 4.48 7.51 -6.56
C GLY A 32 4.17 6.32 -7.46
N ALA A 33 3.58 5.25 -6.92
CA ALA A 33 3.26 4.04 -7.67
C ALA A 33 1.77 3.97 -8.05
N ASP A 34 1.49 3.37 -9.20
CA ASP A 34 0.15 3.13 -9.73
C ASP A 34 -0.20 1.62 -9.77
N ALA A 35 -1.36 1.27 -10.29
CA ALA A 35 -1.85 -0.10 -10.38
C ALA A 35 -0.88 -1.08 -11.06
N ARG A 36 0.05 -0.61 -11.91
CA ARG A 36 1.07 -1.44 -12.56
C ARG A 36 2.06 -2.02 -11.56
N GLY A 37 2.25 -1.38 -10.40
CA GLY A 37 3.09 -1.88 -9.31
C GLY A 37 2.64 -3.25 -8.77
N TRP A 38 1.37 -3.62 -8.97
CA TRP A 38 0.80 -4.90 -8.59
C TRP A 38 0.93 -6.00 -9.67
N ALA A 39 1.74 -5.81 -10.71
CA ALA A 39 1.82 -6.74 -11.84
C ALA A 39 2.12 -8.19 -11.41
N LEU A 40 3.00 -8.40 -10.41
CA LEU A 40 3.38 -9.71 -9.91
C LEU A 40 2.30 -10.35 -9.00
N GLN A 41 1.45 -9.53 -8.39
CA GLN A 41 0.31 -9.96 -7.58
C GLN A 41 -0.92 -10.25 -8.43
N LYS A 42 -1.07 -9.48 -9.52
CA LYS A 42 -2.24 -9.55 -10.42
C LYS A 42 -2.52 -10.97 -10.92
N ARG A 43 -1.47 -11.72 -11.33
CA ARG A 43 -1.64 -13.10 -11.80
C ARG A 43 -1.98 -14.06 -10.66
N ALA A 44 -1.27 -13.96 -9.54
CA ALA A 44 -1.40 -14.89 -8.43
C ALA A 44 -2.73 -14.74 -7.69
N LEU A 45 -3.04 -13.52 -7.25
CA LEU A 45 -4.27 -13.22 -6.52
C LEU A 45 -5.48 -13.15 -7.45
N GLY A 46 -5.31 -12.65 -8.68
CA GLY A 46 -6.38 -12.57 -9.66
C GLY A 46 -6.90 -13.93 -10.17
N ALA A 47 -6.19 -15.02 -9.90
CA ALA A 47 -6.71 -16.37 -10.17
C ALA A 47 -7.95 -16.73 -9.32
N ARG A 48 -8.11 -16.08 -8.16
CA ARG A 48 -9.18 -16.36 -7.19
C ARG A 48 -10.06 -15.16 -6.88
N TYR A 49 -9.48 -13.94 -6.86
CA TYR A 49 -10.14 -12.72 -6.44
C TYR A 49 -10.46 -11.82 -7.64
N ARG A 50 -11.46 -10.95 -7.46
CA ARG A 50 -11.73 -9.83 -8.35
C ARG A 50 -10.94 -8.61 -7.87
N LEU A 51 -9.90 -8.24 -8.61
CA LEU A 51 -8.98 -7.18 -8.23
C LEU A 51 -9.50 -5.81 -8.65
N VAL A 52 -9.56 -4.88 -7.70
CA VAL A 52 -9.78 -3.44 -7.91
C VAL A 52 -8.48 -2.75 -7.50
N MET A 53 -7.64 -2.39 -8.47
CA MET A 53 -6.32 -1.80 -8.25
C MET A 53 -6.39 -0.30 -8.57
N VAL A 54 -6.31 0.54 -7.54
CA VAL A 54 -6.51 1.98 -7.66
C VAL A 54 -5.21 2.69 -8.04
N ASP A 55 -5.30 3.58 -9.02
CA ASP A 55 -4.30 4.64 -9.22
C ASP A 55 -4.66 5.77 -8.24
N ASN A 56 -3.88 5.96 -7.19
CA ASN A 56 -4.11 7.05 -6.25
C ASN A 56 -4.08 8.40 -6.96
N ARG A 57 -4.76 9.44 -6.42
CA ARG A 57 -4.67 10.80 -6.99
C ARG A 57 -3.21 11.22 -7.18
N GLY A 58 -2.93 11.86 -8.30
CA GLY A 58 -1.59 12.29 -8.67
C GLY A 58 -0.76 11.27 -9.44
N VAL A 59 -1.14 9.99 -9.51
CA VAL A 59 -0.36 8.95 -10.21
C VAL A 59 -1.15 8.24 -11.29
N GLY A 60 -0.44 7.53 -12.14
CA GLY A 60 -1.02 6.71 -13.20
C GLY A 60 -1.94 7.54 -14.11
N ARG A 61 -3.20 7.12 -14.19
CA ARG A 61 -4.25 7.74 -15.01
C ARG A 61 -5.25 8.57 -14.21
N SER A 62 -5.06 8.61 -12.89
CA SER A 62 -5.88 9.46 -12.02
C SER A 62 -5.58 10.93 -12.22
N GLY A 63 -6.55 11.76 -11.88
CA GLY A 63 -6.43 13.21 -11.87
C GLY A 63 -5.30 13.70 -10.97
N ARG A 64 -4.83 14.89 -11.26
CA ARG A 64 -3.70 15.54 -10.57
C ARG A 64 -4.14 16.89 -10.04
N PRO A 65 -5.02 16.91 -9.01
CA PRO A 65 -5.42 18.17 -8.40
C PRO A 65 -4.21 18.90 -7.81
N GLU A 66 -4.34 20.18 -7.55
CA GLU A 66 -3.34 20.91 -6.78
C GLU A 66 -3.26 20.34 -5.34
N GLY A 67 -2.04 20.28 -4.80
CA GLY A 67 -1.81 19.79 -3.44
C GLY A 67 -1.96 20.87 -2.38
N PRO A 68 -1.71 20.56 -1.12
CA PRO A 68 -1.30 19.23 -0.64
C PRO A 68 -2.42 18.20 -0.73
N TYR A 69 -2.07 16.90 -0.85
CA TYR A 69 -3.06 15.83 -0.77
C TYR A 69 -3.34 15.47 0.70
N ASP A 70 -4.37 14.66 0.90
CA ASP A 70 -4.83 14.21 2.20
C ASP A 70 -5.10 12.70 2.16
N LEU A 71 -4.65 11.96 3.19
CA LEU A 71 -4.79 10.50 3.23
C LEU A 71 -6.23 10.06 3.49
N GLU A 72 -7.03 10.86 4.22
CA GLU A 72 -8.46 10.61 4.41
C GLU A 72 -9.21 10.74 3.07
N VAL A 73 -8.88 11.78 2.30
CA VAL A 73 -9.44 11.96 0.96
C VAL A 73 -9.02 10.82 0.03
N MET A 74 -7.75 10.38 0.11
CA MET A 74 -7.27 9.24 -0.70
C MET A 74 -7.93 7.92 -0.30
N ALA A 75 -8.29 7.75 0.97
CA ALA A 75 -9.07 6.61 1.43
C ALA A 75 -10.49 6.64 0.86
N ALA A 76 -11.15 7.81 0.88
CA ALA A 76 -12.45 8.00 0.26
C ALA A 76 -12.41 7.75 -1.26
N ASP A 77 -11.34 8.17 -1.96
CA ASP A 77 -11.13 7.87 -3.38
C ASP A 77 -11.10 6.36 -3.66
N ALA A 78 -10.38 5.61 -2.82
CA ALA A 78 -10.27 4.16 -2.97
C ALA A 78 -11.62 3.46 -2.70
N VAL A 79 -12.39 3.93 -1.72
CA VAL A 79 -13.74 3.45 -1.44
C VAL A 79 -14.69 3.80 -2.59
N ALA A 80 -14.62 5.00 -3.15
CA ALA A 80 -15.43 5.40 -4.32
C ALA A 80 -15.11 4.53 -5.55
N ALA A 81 -13.84 4.15 -5.76
CA ALA A 81 -13.46 3.22 -6.81
C ALA A 81 -14.06 1.82 -6.60
N LEU A 82 -14.12 1.35 -5.34
CA LEU A 82 -14.76 0.09 -4.97
C LEU A 82 -16.27 0.13 -5.24
N ASP A 83 -16.93 1.21 -4.85
CA ASP A 83 -18.36 1.43 -5.10
C ASP A 83 -18.69 1.45 -6.60
N HIS A 84 -17.92 2.21 -7.37
CA HIS A 84 -18.09 2.30 -8.81
C HIS A 84 -17.83 0.96 -9.51
N ALA A 85 -16.97 0.11 -8.93
CA ALA A 85 -16.75 -1.27 -9.40
C ALA A 85 -17.93 -2.21 -9.05
N GLY A 86 -18.92 -1.75 -8.27
CA GLY A 86 -20.12 -2.51 -7.89
C GLY A 86 -19.98 -3.33 -6.61
N TYR A 87 -19.02 -3.01 -5.74
CA TYR A 87 -18.75 -3.79 -4.53
C TYR A 87 -18.98 -2.97 -3.26
N GLY A 88 -19.90 -3.44 -2.39
CA GLY A 88 -20.18 -2.81 -1.09
C GLY A 88 -19.07 -3.00 -0.05
N SER A 89 -18.28 -4.06 -0.13
CA SER A 89 -17.13 -4.33 0.75
C SER A 89 -16.10 -5.20 0.04
N ALA A 90 -14.85 -5.17 0.49
CA ALA A 90 -13.74 -5.93 -0.09
C ALA A 90 -12.73 -6.37 0.96
N HIS A 91 -11.90 -7.36 0.63
CA HIS A 91 -10.59 -7.50 1.24
C HIS A 91 -9.74 -6.30 0.80
N VAL A 92 -8.94 -5.74 1.69
CA VAL A 92 -8.10 -4.56 1.39
C VAL A 92 -6.64 -4.92 1.57
N VAL A 93 -5.82 -4.63 0.56
CA VAL A 93 -4.36 -4.80 0.59
C VAL A 93 -3.72 -3.46 0.29
N GLY A 94 -2.99 -2.91 1.26
CA GLY A 94 -2.25 -1.67 1.11
C GLY A 94 -0.75 -1.85 1.33
N ALA A 95 0.07 -1.17 0.51
CA ALA A 95 1.52 -1.19 0.64
C ALA A 95 2.07 0.22 0.88
N SER A 96 2.97 0.37 1.87
CA SER A 96 3.65 1.63 2.21
C SER A 96 2.63 2.75 2.49
N MET A 97 2.64 3.88 1.77
CA MET A 97 1.59 4.89 1.84
C MET A 97 0.19 4.29 1.64
N GLY A 98 0.04 3.34 0.70
CA GLY A 98 -1.22 2.61 0.52
C GLY A 98 -1.62 1.79 1.75
N GLY A 99 -0.66 1.36 2.56
CA GLY A 99 -0.91 0.75 3.86
C GLY A 99 -1.47 1.76 4.88
N ILE A 100 -0.99 3.01 4.87
CA ILE A 100 -1.56 4.07 5.71
C ILE A 100 -2.99 4.39 5.25
N ILE A 101 -3.20 4.56 3.95
CA ILE A 101 -4.55 4.75 3.37
C ILE A 101 -5.48 3.60 3.79
N SER A 102 -4.98 2.36 3.78
CA SER A 102 -5.76 1.19 4.18
C SER A 102 -6.05 1.14 5.68
N GLN A 103 -5.16 1.67 6.53
CA GLN A 103 -5.44 1.89 7.95
C GLN A 103 -6.59 2.88 8.11
N VAL A 104 -6.57 4.00 7.39
CA VAL A 104 -7.67 4.98 7.37
C VAL A 104 -8.98 4.31 6.91
N ILE A 105 -8.96 3.51 5.85
CA ILE A 105 -10.16 2.77 5.41
C ILE A 105 -10.66 1.85 6.53
N GLY A 106 -9.76 1.13 7.21
CA GLY A 106 -10.12 0.22 8.30
C GLY A 106 -10.81 0.91 9.48
N VAL A 107 -10.40 2.15 9.79
CA VAL A 107 -10.94 2.95 10.90
C VAL A 107 -12.19 3.73 10.48
N ARG A 108 -12.16 4.43 9.33
CA ARG A 108 -13.25 5.31 8.89
C ARG A 108 -14.38 4.61 8.15
N HIS A 109 -14.09 3.45 7.52
CA HIS A 109 -15.03 2.70 6.70
C HIS A 109 -15.04 1.19 7.07
N PRO A 110 -15.24 0.83 8.36
CA PRO A 110 -15.09 -0.55 8.84
C PRO A 110 -16.07 -1.52 8.15
N ASP A 111 -17.24 -1.07 7.76
CA ASP A 111 -18.26 -1.82 7.02
C ASP A 111 -17.83 -2.17 5.58
N ARG A 112 -16.79 -1.51 5.08
CA ARG A 112 -16.25 -1.73 3.74
C ARG A 112 -15.12 -2.76 3.72
N VAL A 113 -14.60 -3.18 4.88
CA VAL A 113 -13.41 -4.02 5.03
C VAL A 113 -13.76 -5.42 5.50
N ARG A 114 -13.58 -6.43 4.64
CA ARG A 114 -13.74 -7.85 4.99
C ARG A 114 -12.51 -8.40 5.72
N SER A 115 -11.34 -8.00 5.28
CA SER A 115 -10.05 -8.21 5.93
C SER A 115 -9.07 -7.15 5.48
N LEU A 116 -8.02 -6.92 6.26
CA LEU A 116 -7.03 -5.88 6.04
C LEU A 116 -5.63 -6.50 5.96
N THR A 117 -4.89 -6.20 4.90
CA THR A 117 -3.47 -6.55 4.78
C THR A 117 -2.65 -5.26 4.68
N LEU A 118 -1.76 -5.06 5.64
CA LEU A 118 -0.91 -3.88 5.79
C LEU A 118 0.55 -4.26 5.52
N ALA A 119 1.06 -3.95 4.33
CA ALA A 119 2.39 -4.33 3.91
C ALA A 119 3.36 -3.14 3.94
N CYS A 120 4.58 -3.34 4.48
CA CYS A 120 5.67 -2.34 4.52
C CYS A 120 5.15 -0.92 4.88
N THR A 121 4.41 -0.78 5.96
CA THR A 121 3.77 0.48 6.36
C THR A 121 4.04 0.83 7.81
N ALA A 122 3.64 2.01 8.22
CA ALA A 122 3.78 2.52 9.57
C ALA A 122 2.50 3.24 10.01
N CYS A 123 2.26 3.35 11.31
CA CYS A 123 1.15 4.12 11.88
C CYS A 123 1.59 5.46 12.46
N ARG A 124 2.89 5.73 12.47
CA ARG A 124 3.50 7.01 12.86
C ARG A 124 4.83 7.23 12.15
N HIS A 125 5.33 8.44 12.18
CA HIS A 125 6.62 8.77 11.60
C HIS A 125 7.57 9.37 12.65
N PHE A 126 8.69 8.67 12.89
CA PHE A 126 9.80 9.17 13.69
C PHE A 126 10.50 10.35 12.99
N SER A 127 11.20 11.20 13.74
CA SER A 127 11.88 12.40 13.22
C SER A 127 12.77 12.10 12.02
N TRP A 128 13.59 11.05 12.09
CA TRP A 128 14.47 10.66 10.99
C TRP A 128 13.73 10.35 9.68
N ARG A 129 12.53 9.71 9.77
CA ARG A 129 11.72 9.39 8.58
C ARG A 129 11.05 10.64 8.04
N ARG A 130 10.60 11.55 8.91
CA ARG A 130 10.07 12.85 8.50
C ARG A 130 11.12 13.66 7.75
N GLU A 131 12.35 13.73 8.27
CA GLU A 131 13.49 14.38 7.63
C GLU A 131 13.82 13.75 6.28
N LEU A 132 13.89 12.40 6.21
CA LEU A 132 14.13 11.68 4.96
C LEU A 132 13.06 11.96 3.89
N LEU A 133 11.77 11.96 4.28
CA LEU A 133 10.67 12.25 3.34
C LEU A 133 10.71 13.71 2.88
N ALA A 134 11.03 14.66 3.75
CA ALA A 134 11.24 16.06 3.37
C ALA A 134 12.42 16.20 2.39
N GLU A 135 13.55 15.55 2.69
CA GLU A 135 14.69 15.50 1.77
C GLU A 135 14.33 14.89 0.42
N TRP A 136 13.48 13.86 0.39
CA TRP A 136 13.01 13.26 -0.84
C TRP A 136 12.16 14.22 -1.68
N ALA A 137 11.33 15.04 -1.04
CA ALA A 137 10.57 16.09 -1.72
C ALA A 137 11.51 17.12 -2.35
N ASP A 138 12.51 17.60 -1.60
CA ASP A 138 13.51 18.55 -2.07
C ASP A 138 14.34 17.96 -3.23
N GLN A 139 14.80 16.71 -3.12
CA GLN A 139 15.55 16.04 -4.18
C GLN A 139 14.71 15.87 -5.45
N ALA A 140 13.42 15.51 -5.32
CA ALA A 140 12.54 15.38 -6.47
C ALA A 140 12.33 16.72 -7.18
N GLN A 141 12.18 17.80 -6.43
CA GLN A 141 12.06 19.16 -6.97
C GLN A 141 13.36 19.64 -7.64
N ALA A 142 14.50 19.40 -7.02
CA ALA A 142 15.79 19.87 -7.51
C ALA A 142 16.29 19.10 -8.74
N PHE A 143 16.06 17.77 -8.79
CA PHE A 143 16.68 16.89 -9.79
C PHE A 143 15.68 16.17 -10.70
N GLY A 144 14.39 16.26 -10.42
CA GLY A 144 13.33 15.52 -11.11
C GLY A 144 13.27 14.03 -10.72
N MET A 145 12.16 13.37 -11.05
CA MET A 145 11.87 11.99 -10.63
C MET A 145 12.88 10.96 -11.10
N ARG A 146 13.42 11.13 -12.31
CA ARG A 146 14.39 10.16 -12.86
C ARG A 146 15.66 10.06 -12.02
N GLU A 147 16.22 11.19 -11.64
CA GLU A 147 17.44 11.24 -10.82
C GLU A 147 17.11 10.90 -9.35
N PHE A 148 15.97 11.36 -8.85
CA PHE A 148 15.46 10.97 -7.53
C PHE A 148 15.43 9.44 -7.35
N VAL A 149 14.83 8.72 -8.29
CA VAL A 149 14.74 7.24 -8.23
C VAL A 149 16.14 6.61 -8.22
N ARG A 150 17.06 7.09 -9.08
CA ARG A 150 18.43 6.56 -9.12
C ARG A 150 19.17 6.72 -7.80
N ARG A 151 19.02 7.85 -7.11
CA ARG A 151 19.69 8.15 -5.83
C ARG A 151 19.10 7.36 -4.68
N ASN A 152 17.79 7.11 -4.71
CA ASN A 152 17.05 6.60 -3.56
C ASN A 152 16.65 5.11 -3.68
N LEU A 153 16.98 4.45 -4.78
CA LEU A 153 16.66 3.02 -4.98
C LEU A 153 17.20 2.11 -3.85
N LYS A 154 18.32 2.48 -3.25
CA LYS A 154 18.94 1.77 -2.11
C LYS A 154 18.05 1.69 -0.87
N TRP A 155 17.10 2.61 -0.71
CA TRP A 155 16.14 2.60 0.38
C TRP A 155 14.97 1.63 0.14
N MET A 156 14.72 1.31 -1.14
CA MET A 156 13.55 0.55 -1.58
C MET A 156 13.86 -0.94 -1.74
N VAL A 157 15.11 -1.27 -2.09
CA VAL A 157 15.51 -2.61 -2.55
C VAL A 157 16.65 -3.14 -1.70
N GLY A 158 16.60 -4.40 -1.33
CA GLY A 158 17.62 -5.05 -0.51
C GLY A 158 18.98 -5.13 -1.23
N PRO A 159 20.09 -5.18 -0.45
CA PRO A 159 21.44 -5.13 -1.01
C PRO A 159 21.77 -6.26 -2.01
N ARG A 160 21.19 -7.45 -1.80
CA ARG A 160 21.36 -8.59 -2.72
C ARG A 160 20.66 -8.36 -4.05
N SER A 161 19.39 -7.94 -4.01
CA SER A 161 18.59 -7.61 -5.19
C SER A 161 19.20 -6.42 -5.92
N LEU A 162 19.62 -5.39 -5.20
CA LEU A 162 20.26 -4.22 -5.78
C LEU A 162 21.50 -4.60 -6.59
N ARG A 163 22.43 -5.41 -6.01
CA ARG A 163 23.63 -5.86 -6.73
C ARG A 163 23.31 -6.67 -7.98
N ARG A 164 22.29 -7.53 -7.93
CA ARG A 164 21.93 -8.45 -9.03
C ARG A 164 21.20 -7.73 -10.15
N THR A 165 20.36 -6.74 -9.81
CA THR A 165 19.45 -6.09 -10.77
C THR A 165 19.84 -4.65 -11.08
N TRP A 166 20.92 -4.11 -10.46
CA TRP A 166 21.33 -2.71 -10.60
C TRP A 166 21.35 -2.18 -12.05
N PRO A 167 21.97 -2.85 -13.02
CA PRO A 167 22.00 -2.31 -14.38
C PRO A 167 20.60 -2.14 -14.98
N ALA A 168 19.73 -3.13 -14.76
CA ALA A 168 18.35 -3.09 -15.26
C ALA A 168 17.52 -2.05 -14.49
N MET A 169 17.65 -2.00 -13.17
CA MET A 169 16.89 -1.07 -12.33
C MET A 169 17.33 0.38 -12.50
N ALA A 170 18.60 0.64 -12.77
CA ALA A 170 19.09 1.99 -13.06
C ALA A 170 18.48 2.56 -14.36
N ILE A 171 18.12 1.68 -15.31
CA ILE A 171 17.51 2.07 -16.59
C ILE A 171 15.97 2.02 -16.49
N LEU A 172 15.40 0.93 -15.96
CA LEU A 172 13.95 0.67 -15.98
C LEU A 172 13.23 1.27 -14.76
N GLY A 173 13.91 1.39 -13.62
CA GLY A 173 13.33 1.96 -12.41
C GLY A 173 12.74 3.35 -12.61
N PRO A 174 13.48 4.30 -13.23
CA PRO A 174 12.94 5.62 -13.55
C PRO A 174 11.72 5.61 -14.50
N LEU A 175 11.57 4.58 -15.32
CA LEU A 175 10.42 4.41 -16.22
C LEU A 175 9.21 3.82 -15.49
N ALA A 176 9.43 3.04 -14.44
CA ALA A 176 8.37 2.48 -13.61
C ALA A 176 7.72 3.55 -12.70
N PHE A 177 8.49 4.55 -12.26
CA PHE A 177 8.03 5.67 -11.44
C PHE A 177 7.70 6.90 -12.32
N ASN A 178 6.64 6.80 -13.12
CA ASN A 178 6.18 7.90 -13.97
C ASN A 178 5.15 8.76 -13.22
N VAL A 179 5.60 9.45 -12.18
CA VAL A 179 4.79 10.39 -11.40
C VAL A 179 5.33 11.81 -11.59
N PRO A 180 4.48 12.84 -11.77
CA PRO A 180 4.91 14.24 -11.76
C PRO A 180 5.49 14.62 -10.40
N VAL A 181 6.54 15.45 -10.42
CA VAL A 181 7.19 15.93 -9.19
C VAL A 181 6.20 16.56 -8.23
N ALA A 182 5.31 17.44 -8.71
CA ALA A 182 4.31 18.11 -7.88
C ALA A 182 3.39 17.10 -7.16
N SER A 183 2.92 16.08 -7.88
CA SER A 183 2.07 15.03 -7.29
C SER A 183 2.84 14.18 -6.27
N PHE A 184 4.12 13.86 -6.56
CA PHE A 184 4.97 13.12 -5.64
C PHE A 184 5.18 13.90 -4.33
N VAL A 185 5.47 15.18 -4.43
CA VAL A 185 5.62 16.10 -3.28
C VAL A 185 4.31 16.19 -2.49
N SER A 186 3.16 16.34 -3.18
CA SER A 186 1.85 16.40 -2.52
C SER A 186 1.51 15.10 -1.78
N GLN A 187 1.90 13.94 -2.30
CA GLN A 187 1.75 12.67 -1.59
C GLN A 187 2.68 12.57 -0.37
N ILE A 188 3.93 13.07 -0.46
CA ILE A 188 4.83 13.16 0.70
C ILE A 188 4.23 14.07 1.78
N GLN A 189 3.68 15.22 1.39
CA GLN A 189 3.03 16.14 2.32
C GLN A 189 1.85 15.47 3.03
N ALA A 190 1.03 14.68 2.31
CA ALA A 190 -0.05 13.89 2.91
C ALA A 190 0.47 12.88 3.95
N ILE A 191 1.58 12.19 3.66
CA ILE A 191 2.21 11.27 4.60
C ILE A 191 2.71 12.03 5.86
N LEU A 192 3.34 13.17 5.66
CA LEU A 192 3.89 13.98 6.77
C LEU A 192 2.82 14.65 7.63
N ALA A 193 1.62 14.86 7.09
CA ALA A 193 0.48 15.44 7.78
C ALA A 193 -0.27 14.43 8.66
N ILE A 194 0.05 13.13 8.57
CA ILE A 194 -0.63 12.13 9.40
C ILE A 194 -0.47 12.45 10.87
N GLU A 195 -1.57 12.45 11.59
CA GLU A 195 -1.62 12.71 13.02
C GLU A 195 -1.43 11.42 13.83
N ASP A 196 -0.98 11.55 15.07
CA ASP A 196 -0.86 10.42 16.00
C ASP A 196 -2.24 9.84 16.40
N SER A 197 -3.34 10.53 16.07
CA SER A 197 -4.72 10.04 16.28
C SER A 197 -4.97 8.72 15.57
N LEU A 198 -4.58 8.59 14.30
CA LEU A 198 -4.74 7.33 13.55
C LEU A 198 -4.10 6.15 14.29
N ARG A 199 -2.94 6.35 14.89
CA ARG A 199 -2.25 5.32 15.66
C ARG A 199 -3.11 4.79 16.82
N THR A 200 -3.76 5.69 17.56
CA THR A 200 -4.62 5.31 18.70
C THR A 200 -5.92 4.66 18.24
N GLU A 201 -6.46 5.07 17.11
CA GLU A 201 -7.70 4.58 16.53
C GLU A 201 -7.55 3.17 15.89
N LEU A 202 -6.32 2.68 15.66
CA LEU A 202 -6.10 1.31 15.19
C LEU A 202 -6.68 0.24 16.12
N ALA A 203 -6.89 0.54 17.39
CA ALA A 203 -7.57 -0.35 18.33
C ALA A 203 -9.04 -0.59 17.97
N GLU A 204 -9.64 0.27 17.14
CA GLU A 204 -11.04 0.15 16.69
C GLU A 204 -11.19 -0.73 15.43
N VAL A 205 -10.08 -1.12 14.79
CA VAL A 205 -10.13 -1.98 13.61
C VAL A 205 -10.65 -3.37 13.99
N ALA A 206 -11.85 -3.68 13.53
CA ALA A 206 -12.51 -4.96 13.81
C ALA A 206 -12.24 -6.04 12.75
N ALA A 207 -11.79 -5.65 11.57
CA ALA A 207 -11.53 -6.58 10.47
C ALA A 207 -10.32 -7.48 10.77
N PRO A 208 -10.37 -8.77 10.44
CA PRO A 208 -9.19 -9.63 10.46
C PRO A 208 -8.02 -8.94 9.76
N THR A 209 -6.88 -8.84 10.43
CA THR A 209 -5.75 -8.04 9.92
C THR A 209 -4.47 -8.86 9.85
N LEU A 210 -3.78 -8.78 8.71
CA LEU A 210 -2.43 -9.25 8.49
C LEU A 210 -1.49 -8.06 8.33
N VAL A 211 -0.47 -7.96 9.17
CA VAL A 211 0.64 -7.02 9.02
C VAL A 211 1.84 -7.77 8.43
N LEU A 212 2.43 -7.23 7.35
CA LEU A 212 3.46 -7.92 6.58
C LEU A 212 4.65 -7.00 6.31
N CYS A 213 5.86 -7.41 6.68
CA CYS A 213 7.07 -6.63 6.46
C CYS A 213 8.22 -7.47 5.89
N GLY A 214 9.20 -6.78 5.31
CA GLY A 214 10.49 -7.37 4.96
C GLY A 214 11.48 -7.24 6.10
N SER A 215 12.26 -8.30 6.41
CA SER A 215 13.24 -8.26 7.50
C SER A 215 14.44 -7.33 7.26
N GLN A 216 14.55 -6.76 6.05
CA GLN A 216 15.59 -5.80 5.65
C GLN A 216 14.99 -4.45 5.23
N ASP A 217 13.72 -4.22 5.54
CA ASP A 217 13.09 -2.92 5.29
C ASP A 217 13.64 -1.89 6.29
N VAL A 218 14.27 -0.85 5.75
CA VAL A 218 14.86 0.24 6.54
C VAL A 218 13.99 1.51 6.51
N LEU A 219 12.96 1.55 5.66
CA LEU A 219 12.01 2.68 5.59
C LEU A 219 10.87 2.51 6.57
N THR A 220 10.24 1.35 6.54
CA THR A 220 9.21 0.92 7.48
C THR A 220 9.68 -0.37 8.10
N THR A 221 10.33 -0.23 9.24
CA THR A 221 11.06 -1.31 9.89
C THR A 221 10.13 -2.42 10.42
N GLN A 222 10.69 -3.55 10.76
CA GLN A 222 9.92 -4.61 11.43
C GLN A 222 9.26 -4.08 12.71
N GLY A 223 9.93 -3.18 13.46
CA GLY A 223 9.36 -2.55 14.65
C GLY A 223 8.10 -1.71 14.38
N ASP A 224 7.99 -1.05 13.21
CA ASP A 224 6.74 -0.36 12.80
C ASP A 224 5.61 -1.37 12.61
N SER A 225 5.90 -2.52 12.03
CA SER A 225 4.91 -3.59 11.80
C SER A 225 4.51 -4.29 13.11
N GLU A 226 5.46 -4.51 14.01
CA GLU A 226 5.20 -5.02 15.36
C GLU A 226 4.31 -4.06 16.16
N GLU A 227 4.55 -2.75 16.05
CA GLU A 227 3.69 -1.73 16.66
C GLU A 227 2.27 -1.81 16.12
N ILE A 228 2.06 -1.80 14.79
CA ILE A 228 0.72 -1.91 14.19
C ILE A 228 0.03 -3.20 14.64
N ALA A 229 0.73 -4.34 14.61
CA ALA A 229 0.16 -5.62 15.03
C ALA A 229 -0.22 -5.64 16.51
N SER A 230 0.50 -4.91 17.35
CA SER A 230 0.19 -4.79 18.78
C SER A 230 -1.04 -3.90 19.07
N LEU A 231 -1.34 -2.96 18.17
CA LEU A 231 -2.44 -2.00 18.33
C LEU A 231 -3.77 -2.54 17.81
N ILE A 232 -3.74 -3.36 16.75
CA ILE A 232 -4.96 -3.92 16.13
C ILE A 232 -5.31 -5.25 16.81
N PRO A 233 -6.49 -5.39 17.42
CA PRO A 233 -6.88 -6.61 18.11
C PRO A 233 -6.86 -7.84 17.19
N GLY A 234 -6.13 -8.88 17.58
CA GLY A 234 -6.07 -10.14 16.82
C GLY A 234 -5.30 -10.07 15.50
N ALA A 235 -4.52 -9.02 15.25
CA ALA A 235 -3.71 -8.92 14.05
C ALA A 235 -2.60 -9.99 14.02
N GLU A 236 -2.41 -10.59 12.84
CA GLU A 236 -1.31 -11.50 12.54
C GLU A 236 -0.10 -10.70 12.03
N LEU A 237 1.11 -11.04 12.46
CA LEU A 237 2.35 -10.47 11.93
C LEU A 237 3.12 -11.53 11.14
N ALA A 238 3.52 -11.19 9.92
CA ALA A 238 4.38 -12.03 9.09
C ALA A 238 5.59 -11.26 8.58
N VAL A 239 6.77 -11.90 8.64
CA VAL A 239 8.04 -11.30 8.23
C VAL A 239 8.62 -12.06 7.04
N VAL A 240 8.82 -11.37 5.92
CA VAL A 240 9.46 -11.93 4.72
C VAL A 240 10.98 -11.82 4.87
N ARG A 241 11.62 -12.95 5.16
CA ARG A 241 13.08 -13.00 5.38
C ARG A 241 13.84 -12.54 4.13
N GLY A 242 14.74 -11.59 4.31
CA GLY A 242 15.59 -11.02 3.28
C GLY A 242 14.89 -9.98 2.37
N GLY A 243 13.61 -9.73 2.57
CA GLY A 243 12.86 -8.70 1.85
C GLY A 243 13.19 -7.30 2.37
N ALA A 244 13.32 -6.32 1.49
CA ALA A 244 13.40 -4.90 1.81
C ALA A 244 12.04 -4.24 1.58
N HIS A 245 12.00 -2.91 1.39
CA HIS A 245 10.72 -2.18 1.26
C HIS A 245 9.85 -2.68 0.08
N LEU A 246 10.47 -3.00 -1.05
CA LEU A 246 9.77 -3.58 -2.21
C LEU A 246 9.73 -5.13 -2.19
N PHE A 247 9.63 -5.75 -1.00
CA PHE A 247 9.63 -7.21 -0.89
C PHE A 247 8.48 -7.87 -1.68
N MET A 248 7.37 -7.18 -1.93
CA MET A 248 6.30 -7.67 -2.80
C MET A 248 6.77 -7.87 -4.26
N VAL A 249 7.89 -7.23 -4.64
CA VAL A 249 8.56 -7.42 -5.94
C VAL A 249 9.74 -8.39 -5.80
N GLU A 250 10.61 -8.19 -4.81
CA GLU A 250 11.82 -8.99 -4.60
C GLU A 250 11.49 -10.45 -4.22
N HIS A 251 10.46 -10.64 -3.42
CA HIS A 251 9.98 -11.92 -2.89
C HIS A 251 8.50 -12.15 -3.21
N ALA A 252 8.09 -11.84 -4.46
CA ALA A 252 6.70 -11.90 -4.89
C ALA A 252 6.00 -13.24 -4.56
N GLY A 253 6.73 -14.35 -4.70
CA GLY A 253 6.19 -15.68 -4.37
C GLY A 253 5.83 -15.82 -2.89
N SER A 254 6.67 -15.30 -1.97
CA SER A 254 6.37 -15.33 -0.52
C SER A 254 5.22 -14.39 -0.19
N PHE A 255 5.25 -13.15 -0.71
CA PHE A 255 4.16 -12.21 -0.55
C PHE A 255 2.82 -12.82 -0.97
N ASN A 256 2.75 -13.33 -2.21
CA ASN A 256 1.52 -13.85 -2.79
C ASN A 256 0.98 -15.07 -2.02
N ARG A 257 1.84 -15.95 -1.52
CA ARG A 257 1.41 -17.08 -0.67
C ARG A 257 0.87 -16.59 0.67
N THR A 258 1.64 -15.77 1.39
CA THR A 258 1.23 -15.32 2.72
C THR A 258 -0.08 -14.55 2.68
N VAL A 259 -0.23 -13.62 1.72
CA VAL A 259 -1.49 -12.89 1.52
C VAL A 259 -2.61 -13.81 1.07
N GLY A 260 -2.36 -14.70 0.11
CA GLY A 260 -3.36 -15.65 -0.38
C GLY A 260 -3.87 -16.57 0.71
N ASP A 261 -2.99 -17.16 1.52
CA ASP A 261 -3.35 -18.03 2.63
C ASP A 261 -4.18 -17.29 3.70
N PHE A 262 -3.82 -16.03 3.99
CA PHE A 262 -4.60 -15.18 4.91
C PHE A 262 -5.99 -14.89 4.36
N LEU A 263 -6.11 -14.47 3.12
CA LEU A 263 -7.37 -14.16 2.46
C LEU A 263 -8.30 -15.41 2.41
N GLU A 264 -7.76 -16.60 2.14
CA GLU A 264 -8.53 -17.84 2.14
C GLU A 264 -9.13 -18.15 3.52
N ARG A 265 -8.35 -17.99 4.58
CA ARG A 265 -8.82 -18.22 5.95
C ARG A 265 -9.92 -17.24 6.35
N THR A 266 -9.86 -16.01 5.88
CA THR A 266 -10.84 -14.95 6.23
C THR A 266 -12.09 -14.97 5.34
N THR A 267 -12.05 -15.65 4.20
CA THR A 267 -13.18 -15.83 3.28
C THR A 267 -14.07 -17.01 3.66
N ALA A 268 -13.53 -18.02 4.37
CA ALA A 268 -14.27 -19.25 4.68
C ALA A 268 -15.50 -18.96 5.55
N PRO A 269 -16.71 -19.49 5.21
CA PRO A 269 -17.90 -19.33 6.02
C PRO A 269 -17.67 -19.93 7.43
N GLY A 270 -17.77 -19.09 8.47
CA GLY A 270 -17.59 -19.50 9.86
C GLY A 270 -16.18 -19.40 10.41
N ALA A 271 -15.27 -18.74 9.72
CA ALA A 271 -13.92 -18.46 10.22
C ALA A 271 -13.97 -17.55 11.47
N ARG A 272 -14.18 -18.15 12.65
CA ARG A 272 -13.77 -17.54 13.92
C ARG A 272 -12.24 -17.65 13.96
N ILE A 273 -11.55 -16.52 14.02
CA ILE A 273 -10.11 -16.47 14.20
C ILE A 273 -9.81 -17.17 15.54
N ALA A 274 -9.23 -18.37 15.48
CA ALA A 274 -8.58 -18.94 16.64
C ALA A 274 -7.34 -18.07 16.89
N LEU A 275 -7.33 -17.34 17.99
CA LEU A 275 -6.12 -16.66 18.47
C LEU A 275 -5.01 -17.71 18.54
N PRO A 276 -3.80 -17.46 17.98
CA PRO A 276 -2.68 -18.36 18.18
C PRO A 276 -2.43 -18.47 19.68
N ALA A 277 -2.38 -19.70 20.19
CA ALA A 277 -1.97 -19.95 21.55
C ALA A 277 -0.58 -19.33 21.74
N SER A 278 -0.47 -18.42 22.69
CA SER A 278 0.79 -17.80 23.10
C SER A 278 1.86 -18.88 23.33
N VAL A 279 2.92 -18.83 22.56
CA VAL A 279 4.19 -19.55 22.83
C VAL A 279 5.22 -18.53 23.23
#